data_3b4adb13613dbd93742674148866179e
#
_entry.id   3b4adb13613dbd93742674148866179e
#
_cell.length_a   1.000
_cell.length_b   1.000
_cell.length_c   1.000
_cell.angle_alpha   90.00
_cell.angle_beta   90.00
_cell.angle_gamma   90.00
#
_symmetry.space_group_name_H-M   'P 1'
#
loop_
_entity.id
_entity.type
_entity.pdbx_description
1 polymer ?
#
loop_
_entity_poly.entity_id
_entity_poly.type
_entity_poly.pdbx_seq_one_letter_code
_entity_poly.pdbx_strand_id
1 'polypeptide(L)'
;MMGLLVFLFGLIIGSFLNVVIYRLKHKKNFLKGRSFCTHCKKTLSAIDLVPVLSFIFLRGKCRHCQKRISKQYPMVELGTGIVFLILYIKFGLTLEFFIHALFSVFLIIIFVYDLLYYLVLDVVSVPAIIVGFAGSLLLGLSLTNLLIGGIIGLSFFLLQFVISRGKWIGGGDLRLGLMCGFMVGWPKILVLLVVTYISGAIISVFLLASKKKKWKDSVPLGIFLTLATLVVILFGDKIIDWYTL
;
A
#
# COMPACT_ATOMS: atom_id res chain seq x y z
N MET A 1 26.49 -1.88 -3.78
CA MET A 1 26.11 -1.60 -5.19
C MET A 1 24.71 -2.14 -5.51
N MET A 2 24.40 -3.42 -5.21
CA MET A 2 23.08 -4.04 -5.51
C MET A 2 21.91 -3.34 -4.83
N GLY A 3 22.01 -2.98 -3.54
CA GLY A 3 20.95 -2.26 -2.84
C GLY A 3 20.57 -0.92 -3.47
N LEU A 4 21.55 -0.19 -4.02
CA LEU A 4 21.28 1.04 -4.77
C LEU A 4 20.48 0.76 -6.04
N LEU A 5 20.80 -0.31 -6.78
CA LEU A 5 20.04 -0.70 -7.98
C LEU A 5 18.61 -1.07 -7.64
N VAL A 6 18.39 -1.83 -6.56
CA VAL A 6 17.05 -2.18 -6.07
C VAL A 6 16.26 -0.93 -5.65
N PHE A 7 16.91 0.01 -4.96
CA PHE A 7 16.28 1.28 -4.60
C PHE A 7 15.87 2.08 -5.84
N LEU A 8 16.76 2.24 -6.83
CA LEU A 8 16.48 2.93 -8.08
C LEU A 8 15.35 2.26 -8.86
N PHE A 9 15.34 0.93 -8.90
CA PHE A 9 14.23 0.17 -9.49
C PHE A 9 12.91 0.45 -8.76
N GLY A 10 12.93 0.47 -7.43
CA GLY A 10 11.76 0.85 -6.61
C GLY A 10 11.26 2.27 -6.92
N LEU A 11 12.16 3.24 -7.15
CA LEU A 11 11.76 4.59 -7.57
C LEU A 11 11.02 4.57 -8.91
N ILE A 12 11.49 3.78 -9.88
CA ILE A 12 10.86 3.64 -11.21
C ILE A 12 9.46 3.02 -11.06
N ILE A 13 9.35 1.96 -10.28
CA ILE A 13 8.04 1.36 -9.97
C ILE A 13 7.12 2.40 -9.32
N GLY A 14 7.58 3.15 -8.32
CA GLY A 14 6.80 4.21 -7.65
C GLY A 14 6.30 5.28 -8.62
N SER A 15 7.12 5.67 -9.60
CA SER A 15 6.71 6.59 -10.66
C SER A 15 5.59 6.01 -11.52
N PHE A 16 5.67 4.72 -11.86
CA PHE A 16 4.58 4.01 -12.54
C PHE A 16 3.31 3.91 -11.67
N LEU A 17 3.44 3.63 -10.37
CA LEU A 17 2.29 3.58 -9.45
C LEU A 17 1.52 4.91 -9.41
N ASN A 18 2.20 6.05 -9.47
CA ASN A 18 1.53 7.34 -9.58
C ASN A 18 0.66 7.45 -10.84
N VAL A 19 1.13 6.91 -11.97
CA VAL A 19 0.33 6.85 -13.21
C VAL A 19 -0.89 5.97 -13.04
N VAL A 20 -0.73 4.79 -12.40
CA VAL A 20 -1.83 3.86 -12.11
C VAL A 20 -2.89 4.55 -11.25
N ILE A 21 -2.48 5.14 -10.11
CA ILE A 21 -3.36 5.83 -9.17
C ILE A 21 -4.14 6.97 -9.88
N TYR A 22 -3.45 7.80 -10.66
CA TYR A 22 -4.09 8.88 -11.41
C TYR A 22 -5.11 8.35 -12.42
N ARG A 23 -4.76 7.30 -13.18
CA ARG A 23 -5.63 6.75 -14.22
C ARG A 23 -6.83 6.00 -13.66
N LEU A 24 -6.67 5.27 -12.56
CA LEU A 24 -7.77 4.64 -11.82
C LEU A 24 -8.80 5.68 -11.37
N LYS A 25 -8.35 6.81 -10.81
CA LYS A 25 -9.24 7.91 -10.42
C LYS A 25 -10.08 8.45 -11.59
N HIS A 26 -9.50 8.50 -12.77
CA HIS A 26 -10.15 9.04 -13.97
C HIS A 26 -10.77 7.97 -14.87
N LYS A 27 -10.88 6.71 -14.37
CA LYS A 27 -11.43 5.55 -15.11
C LYS A 27 -10.77 5.36 -16.49
N LYS A 28 -9.45 5.62 -16.58
CA LYS A 28 -8.65 5.47 -17.82
C LYS A 28 -7.85 4.18 -17.78
N ASN A 29 -7.55 3.64 -18.97
CA ASN A 29 -6.66 2.49 -19.08
C ASN A 29 -5.25 2.86 -18.58
N PHE A 30 -4.72 2.08 -17.60
CA PHE A 30 -3.42 2.35 -16.99
C PHE A 30 -2.22 1.81 -17.78
N LEU A 31 -2.45 0.92 -18.75
CA LEU A 31 -1.41 0.34 -19.60
C LEU A 31 -1.15 1.15 -20.89
N LYS A 32 -2.13 1.92 -21.38
CA LYS A 32 -2.02 2.62 -22.66
C LYS A 32 -1.87 4.13 -22.50
N GLY A 33 -1.00 4.73 -23.31
CA GLY A 33 -0.81 6.19 -23.40
C GLY A 33 0.39 6.71 -22.62
N ARG A 34 0.92 7.86 -23.05
CA ARG A 34 2.07 8.55 -22.45
C ARG A 34 1.67 9.33 -21.19
N SER A 35 2.67 9.60 -20.34
CA SER A 35 2.52 10.52 -19.21
C SER A 35 2.42 11.96 -19.71
N PHE A 36 1.57 12.77 -19.07
CA PHE A 36 1.30 14.15 -19.43
C PHE A 36 1.12 15.02 -18.20
N CYS A 37 1.36 16.32 -18.35
CA CYS A 37 1.06 17.27 -17.28
C CYS A 37 -0.45 17.38 -17.05
N THR A 38 -0.90 17.25 -15.80
CA THR A 38 -2.33 17.31 -15.44
C THR A 38 -2.97 18.66 -15.72
N HIS A 39 -2.18 19.72 -15.81
CA HIS A 39 -2.64 21.10 -16.07
C HIS A 39 -2.64 21.48 -17.56
N CYS A 40 -1.47 21.42 -18.22
CA CYS A 40 -1.35 21.86 -19.62
C CYS A 40 -1.52 20.74 -20.65
N LYS A 41 -1.70 19.48 -20.20
CA LYS A 41 -1.90 18.28 -21.04
C LYS A 41 -0.74 17.94 -21.99
N LYS A 42 0.37 18.70 -21.98
CA LYS A 42 1.56 18.35 -22.75
C LYS A 42 2.16 17.04 -22.28
N THR A 43 2.58 16.21 -23.21
CA THR A 43 3.30 14.95 -22.92
C THR A 43 4.64 15.25 -22.28
N LEU A 44 4.99 14.45 -21.27
CA LEU A 44 6.26 14.57 -20.55
C LEU A 44 7.37 13.85 -21.33
N SER A 45 8.57 14.42 -21.29
CA SER A 45 9.78 13.79 -21.82
C SER A 45 10.32 12.75 -20.85
N ALA A 46 11.21 11.87 -21.30
CA ALA A 46 11.87 10.88 -20.43
C ALA A 46 12.62 11.53 -19.25
N ILE A 47 13.26 12.68 -19.48
CA ILE A 47 13.96 13.43 -18.43
C ILE A 47 13.01 13.95 -17.36
N ASP A 48 11.77 14.34 -17.74
CA ASP A 48 10.75 14.81 -16.80
C ASP A 48 10.15 13.67 -15.96
N LEU A 49 10.42 12.42 -16.35
CA LEU A 49 9.95 11.21 -15.69
C LEU A 49 11.01 10.53 -14.84
N VAL A 50 12.26 11.06 -14.78
CA VAL A 50 13.28 10.53 -13.86
C VAL A 50 12.80 10.73 -12.42
N PRO A 51 12.53 9.63 -11.67
CA PRO A 51 11.86 9.73 -10.38
C PRO A 51 12.65 10.59 -9.41
N VAL A 52 11.94 11.39 -8.61
CA VAL A 52 12.48 12.30 -7.59
C VAL A 52 13.39 13.38 -8.18
N LEU A 53 14.37 13.02 -8.99
CA LEU A 53 15.34 13.97 -9.54
C LEU A 53 14.67 15.02 -10.42
N SER A 54 13.75 14.62 -11.30
CA SER A 54 13.02 15.58 -12.14
C SER A 54 12.24 16.60 -11.29
N PHE A 55 11.62 16.16 -10.19
CA PHE A 55 10.90 17.04 -9.28
C PHE A 55 11.83 18.07 -8.61
N ILE A 56 13.04 17.64 -8.20
CA ILE A 56 14.03 18.51 -7.57
C ILE A 56 14.57 19.53 -8.59
N PHE A 57 15.02 19.06 -9.77
CA PHE A 57 15.57 19.94 -10.82
C PHE A 57 14.56 20.95 -11.35
N LEU A 58 13.28 20.54 -11.46
CA LEU A 58 12.19 21.41 -11.86
C LEU A 58 11.60 22.24 -10.69
N ARG A 59 12.19 22.16 -9.50
CA ARG A 59 11.73 22.85 -8.29
C ARG A 59 10.24 22.65 -8.02
N GLY A 60 9.75 21.44 -8.29
CA GLY A 60 8.36 21.06 -8.12
C GLY A 60 7.38 21.75 -9.08
N LYS A 61 7.83 22.22 -10.25
CA LYS A 61 7.01 22.90 -11.26
C LYS A 61 7.10 22.20 -12.62
N CYS A 62 6.01 22.27 -13.38
CA CYS A 62 6.01 21.75 -14.76
C CYS A 62 6.95 22.58 -15.64
N ARG A 63 7.78 21.95 -16.46
CA ARG A 63 8.70 22.62 -17.42
C ARG A 63 7.99 23.57 -18.37
N HIS A 64 6.76 23.26 -18.79
CA HIS A 64 6.04 24.00 -19.80
C HIS A 64 5.13 25.10 -19.25
N CYS A 65 4.29 24.78 -18.23
CA CYS A 65 3.29 25.71 -17.73
C CYS A 65 3.61 26.30 -16.35
N GLN A 66 4.74 25.93 -15.75
CA GLN A 66 5.23 26.39 -14.45
C GLN A 66 4.26 26.17 -13.27
N LYS A 67 3.14 25.45 -13.47
CA LYS A 67 2.24 25.07 -12.38
C LYS A 67 2.89 24.03 -11.48
N ARG A 68 2.56 24.05 -10.19
CA ARG A 68 3.12 23.15 -9.16
C ARG A 68 2.74 21.70 -9.44
N ILE A 69 3.72 20.81 -9.29
CA ILE A 69 3.55 19.35 -9.29
C ILE A 69 3.19 18.93 -7.86
N SER A 70 2.24 18.03 -7.69
CA SER A 70 1.87 17.50 -6.38
C SER A 70 3.05 16.80 -5.71
N LYS A 71 3.23 17.04 -4.41
CA LYS A 71 4.23 16.34 -3.58
C LYS A 71 3.96 14.83 -3.46
N GLN A 72 2.74 14.39 -3.76
CA GLN A 72 2.40 12.95 -3.84
C GLN A 72 3.38 12.20 -4.74
N TYR A 73 3.74 12.76 -5.91
CA TYR A 73 4.61 12.08 -6.88
C TYR A 73 5.96 11.67 -6.27
N PRO A 74 6.80 12.59 -5.80
CA PRO A 74 8.08 12.22 -5.22
C PRO A 74 7.93 11.42 -3.91
N MET A 75 6.86 11.60 -3.14
CA MET A 75 6.63 10.83 -1.91
C MET A 75 6.34 9.35 -2.20
N VAL A 76 5.51 9.06 -3.20
CA VAL A 76 5.22 7.68 -3.63
C VAL A 76 6.46 7.03 -4.23
N GLU A 77 7.22 7.76 -5.04
CA GLU A 77 8.47 7.29 -5.63
C GLU A 77 9.48 6.91 -4.54
N LEU A 78 9.78 7.83 -3.63
CA LEU A 78 10.70 7.58 -2.51
C LEU A 78 10.20 6.46 -1.60
N GLY A 79 8.92 6.47 -1.22
CA GLY A 79 8.33 5.44 -0.38
C GLY A 79 8.46 4.05 -0.98
N THR A 80 8.19 3.91 -2.29
CA THR A 80 8.36 2.64 -3.00
C THR A 80 9.82 2.21 -3.05
N GLY A 81 10.75 3.14 -3.34
CA GLY A 81 12.18 2.87 -3.32
C GLY A 81 12.66 2.37 -1.96
N ILE A 82 12.23 3.02 -0.89
CA ILE A 82 12.58 2.63 0.49
C ILE A 82 12.01 1.24 0.83
N VAL A 83 10.74 0.97 0.50
CA VAL A 83 10.12 -0.35 0.74
C VAL A 83 10.89 -1.45 0.02
N PHE A 84 11.24 -1.26 -1.25
CA PHE A 84 12.04 -2.22 -2.03
C PHE A 84 13.42 -2.45 -1.42
N LEU A 85 14.08 -1.38 -0.98
CA LEU A 85 15.38 -1.48 -0.32
C LEU A 85 15.30 -2.27 0.99
N ILE A 86 14.28 -2.00 1.83
CA ILE A 86 14.08 -2.72 3.10
C ILE A 86 13.80 -4.20 2.84
N LEU A 87 12.94 -4.52 1.87
CA LEU A 87 12.68 -5.90 1.47
C LEU A 87 13.96 -6.60 0.97
N TYR A 88 14.78 -5.91 0.19
CA TYR A 88 16.08 -6.44 -0.25
C TYR A 88 17.04 -6.69 0.91
N ILE A 89 17.13 -5.78 1.85
CA ILE A 89 17.99 -5.95 3.05
C ILE A 89 17.56 -7.17 3.86
N LYS A 90 16.24 -7.44 3.95
CA LYS A 90 15.71 -8.57 4.72
C LYS A 90 15.84 -9.90 4.00
N PHE A 91 15.47 -9.96 2.71
CA PHE A 91 15.30 -11.21 1.99
C PHE A 91 16.39 -11.47 0.92
N GLY A 92 17.26 -10.49 0.64
CA GLY A 92 18.18 -10.58 -0.51
C GLY A 92 17.43 -10.58 -1.85
N LEU A 93 18.07 -11.05 -2.93
CA LEU A 93 17.40 -11.25 -4.24
C LEU A 93 16.89 -12.69 -4.36
N THR A 94 15.98 -13.08 -3.50
CA THR A 94 15.34 -14.39 -3.45
C THR A 94 13.92 -14.34 -3.99
N LEU A 95 13.27 -15.49 -4.13
CA LEU A 95 11.85 -15.58 -4.48
C LEU A 95 10.98 -14.78 -3.48
N GLU A 96 11.34 -14.81 -2.19
CA GLU A 96 10.65 -14.05 -1.14
C GLU A 96 10.67 -12.54 -1.43
N PHE A 97 11.81 -12.01 -1.84
CA PHE A 97 11.90 -10.59 -2.23
C PHE A 97 10.92 -10.25 -3.35
N PHE A 98 10.90 -11.01 -4.44
CA PHE A 98 10.05 -10.71 -5.59
C PHE A 98 8.55 -10.78 -5.25
N ILE A 99 8.15 -11.79 -4.46
CA ILE A 99 6.76 -11.94 -4.04
C ILE A 99 6.36 -10.80 -3.10
N HIS A 100 7.17 -10.49 -2.09
CA HIS A 100 6.85 -9.39 -1.18
C HIS A 100 6.94 -7.99 -1.85
N ALA A 101 7.84 -7.82 -2.83
CA ALA A 101 7.86 -6.62 -3.65
C ALA A 101 6.56 -6.48 -4.47
N LEU A 102 6.05 -7.58 -5.04
CA LEU A 102 4.76 -7.58 -5.74
C LEU A 102 3.60 -7.28 -4.78
N PHE A 103 3.59 -7.85 -3.55
CA PHE A 103 2.60 -7.49 -2.52
C PHE A 103 2.66 -6.01 -2.20
N SER A 104 3.87 -5.45 -2.02
CA SER A 104 4.04 -4.04 -1.68
C SER A 104 3.52 -3.09 -2.77
N VAL A 105 3.57 -3.47 -4.04
CA VAL A 105 2.98 -2.70 -5.14
C VAL A 105 1.48 -2.51 -4.94
N PHE A 106 0.73 -3.57 -4.62
CA PHE A 106 -0.70 -3.48 -4.34
C PHE A 106 -0.97 -2.70 -3.05
N LEU A 107 -0.21 -2.96 -2.00
CA LEU A 107 -0.35 -2.25 -0.72
C LEU A 107 -0.12 -0.75 -0.87
N ILE A 108 0.88 -0.32 -1.65
CA ILE A 108 1.16 1.10 -1.89
C ILE A 108 0.04 1.76 -2.71
N ILE A 109 -0.49 1.08 -3.75
CA ILE A 109 -1.63 1.61 -4.51
C ILE A 109 -2.82 1.81 -3.58
N ILE A 110 -3.18 0.79 -2.78
CA ILE A 110 -4.31 0.86 -1.84
C ILE A 110 -4.07 1.96 -0.81
N PHE A 111 -2.88 2.00 -0.19
CA PHE A 111 -2.50 3.02 0.78
C PHE A 111 -2.70 4.44 0.23
N VAL A 112 -2.13 4.73 -0.93
CA VAL A 112 -2.18 6.09 -1.51
C VAL A 112 -3.60 6.42 -1.98
N TYR A 113 -4.31 5.44 -2.55
CA TYR A 113 -5.66 5.66 -3.04
C TYR A 113 -6.64 5.90 -1.88
N ASP A 114 -6.52 5.13 -0.80
CA ASP A 114 -7.34 5.31 0.40
C ASP A 114 -7.01 6.62 1.13
N LEU A 115 -5.72 6.99 1.19
CA LEU A 115 -5.28 8.28 1.75
C LEU A 115 -5.87 9.49 1.02
N LEU A 116 -6.01 9.40 -0.31
CA LEU A 116 -6.47 10.52 -1.13
C LEU A 116 -7.99 10.56 -1.32
N TYR A 117 -8.62 9.40 -1.37
CA TYR A 117 -10.01 9.28 -1.84
C TYR A 117 -10.93 8.54 -0.89
N TYR A 118 -10.42 7.96 0.21
CA TYR A 118 -11.19 7.18 1.19
C TYR A 118 -11.97 6.02 0.54
N LEU A 119 -11.34 5.36 -0.44
CA LEU A 119 -11.96 4.30 -1.23
C LEU A 119 -10.97 3.17 -1.51
N VAL A 120 -11.46 1.95 -1.40
CA VAL A 120 -10.77 0.73 -1.82
C VAL A 120 -11.40 0.25 -3.14
N LEU A 121 -10.60 0.18 -4.20
CA LEU A 121 -11.07 -0.21 -5.53
C LEU A 121 -11.02 -1.72 -5.73
N ASP A 122 -12.11 -2.30 -6.24
CA ASP A 122 -12.20 -3.73 -6.57
C ASP A 122 -11.18 -4.15 -7.64
N VAL A 123 -10.96 -3.27 -8.63
CA VAL A 123 -9.97 -3.46 -9.70
C VAL A 123 -8.54 -3.67 -9.16
N VAL A 124 -8.26 -3.20 -7.93
CA VAL A 124 -6.96 -3.38 -7.27
C VAL A 124 -7.02 -4.49 -6.23
N SER A 125 -8.06 -4.49 -5.38
CA SER A 125 -8.15 -5.42 -4.24
C SER A 125 -8.39 -6.87 -4.69
N VAL A 126 -9.20 -7.10 -5.74
CA VAL A 126 -9.47 -8.48 -6.22
C VAL A 126 -8.22 -9.14 -6.81
N PRO A 127 -7.48 -8.51 -7.75
CA PRO A 127 -6.18 -9.06 -8.16
C PRO A 127 -5.19 -9.22 -7.01
N ALA A 128 -5.19 -8.30 -6.04
CA ALA A 128 -4.30 -8.40 -4.88
C ALA A 128 -4.63 -9.60 -3.97
N ILE A 129 -5.90 -9.97 -3.82
CA ILE A 129 -6.32 -11.20 -3.12
C ILE A 129 -5.74 -12.43 -3.82
N ILE A 130 -5.88 -12.51 -5.15
CA ILE A 130 -5.38 -13.63 -5.95
C ILE A 130 -3.86 -13.73 -5.85
N VAL A 131 -3.17 -12.60 -6.01
CA VAL A 131 -1.71 -12.53 -5.90
C VAL A 131 -1.24 -12.83 -4.48
N GLY A 132 -1.95 -12.36 -3.45
CA GLY A 132 -1.66 -12.66 -2.05
C GLY A 132 -1.75 -14.16 -1.77
N PHE A 133 -2.82 -14.81 -2.21
CA PHE A 133 -3.01 -16.24 -2.04
C PHE A 133 -1.96 -17.07 -2.81
N ALA A 134 -1.82 -16.84 -4.12
CA ALA A 134 -0.89 -17.57 -4.95
C ALA A 134 0.58 -17.33 -4.55
N GLY A 135 0.95 -16.09 -4.25
CA GLY A 135 2.29 -15.74 -3.83
C GLY A 135 2.68 -16.40 -2.51
N SER A 136 1.77 -16.43 -1.54
CA SER A 136 2.02 -17.07 -0.25
C SER A 136 2.09 -18.61 -0.34
N LEU A 137 1.35 -19.22 -1.27
CA LEU A 137 1.55 -20.65 -1.59
C LEU A 137 2.94 -20.91 -2.18
N LEU A 138 3.42 -20.04 -3.08
CA LEU A 138 4.77 -20.14 -3.66
C LEU A 138 5.87 -19.94 -2.60
N LEU A 139 5.58 -19.20 -1.53
CA LEU A 139 6.47 -19.05 -0.37
C LEU A 139 6.43 -20.26 0.58
N GLY A 140 5.64 -21.30 0.28
CA GLY A 140 5.58 -22.53 1.05
C GLY A 140 4.59 -22.50 2.21
N LEU A 141 3.72 -21.49 2.34
CA LEU A 141 2.65 -21.54 3.34
C LEU A 141 1.62 -22.60 2.96
N SER A 142 1.22 -23.42 3.93
CA SER A 142 0.19 -24.45 3.70
C SER A 142 -1.17 -23.84 3.38
N LEU A 143 -1.96 -24.56 2.60
CA LEU A 143 -3.32 -24.14 2.24
C LEU A 143 -4.18 -23.85 3.49
N THR A 144 -4.08 -24.72 4.50
CA THR A 144 -4.79 -24.55 5.78
C THR A 144 -4.39 -23.26 6.50
N ASN A 145 -3.08 -22.94 6.53
CA ASN A 145 -2.57 -21.71 7.13
C ASN A 145 -3.16 -20.46 6.43
N LEU A 146 -3.18 -20.45 5.11
CA LEU A 146 -3.71 -19.35 4.32
C LEU A 146 -5.23 -19.20 4.49
N LEU A 147 -5.97 -20.32 4.46
CA LEU A 147 -7.41 -20.27 4.65
C LEU A 147 -7.79 -19.76 6.05
N ILE A 148 -7.10 -20.22 7.09
CA ILE A 148 -7.30 -19.71 8.46
C ILE A 148 -7.01 -18.22 8.52
N GLY A 149 -5.85 -17.77 7.99
CA GLY A 149 -5.50 -16.36 7.98
C GLY A 149 -6.51 -15.49 7.23
N GLY A 150 -6.91 -15.92 6.03
CA GLY A 150 -7.90 -15.22 5.20
C GLY A 150 -9.29 -15.16 5.85
N ILE A 151 -9.78 -16.29 6.39
CA ILE A 151 -11.08 -16.36 7.07
C ILE A 151 -11.09 -15.47 8.31
N ILE A 152 -10.04 -15.48 9.13
CA ILE A 152 -9.94 -14.59 10.30
C ILE A 152 -9.96 -13.13 9.87
N GLY A 153 -9.14 -12.75 8.87
CA GLY A 153 -9.10 -11.38 8.36
C GLY A 153 -10.45 -10.92 7.81
N LEU A 154 -11.11 -11.77 7.01
CA LEU A 154 -12.45 -11.48 6.47
C LEU A 154 -13.52 -11.40 7.57
N SER A 155 -13.61 -12.41 8.43
CA SER A 155 -14.67 -12.53 9.45
C SER A 155 -14.57 -11.42 10.50
N PHE A 156 -13.36 -10.99 10.85
CA PHE A 156 -13.14 -9.89 11.78
C PHE A 156 -13.79 -8.58 11.28
N PHE A 157 -13.56 -8.22 10.01
CA PHE A 157 -14.17 -7.03 9.41
C PHE A 157 -15.64 -7.26 9.07
N LEU A 158 -16.03 -8.48 8.65
CA LEU A 158 -17.43 -8.81 8.38
C LEU A 158 -18.28 -8.65 9.63
N LEU A 159 -17.82 -9.11 10.79
CA LEU A 159 -18.51 -8.97 12.07
C LEU A 159 -18.78 -7.50 12.40
N GLN A 160 -17.77 -6.64 12.27
CA GLN A 160 -17.90 -5.20 12.50
C GLN A 160 -18.86 -4.55 11.48
N PHE A 161 -18.80 -4.95 10.22
CA PHE A 161 -19.69 -4.46 9.16
C PHE A 161 -21.15 -4.81 9.46
N VAL A 162 -21.43 -6.05 9.85
CA VAL A 162 -22.78 -6.52 10.18
C VAL A 162 -23.31 -5.83 11.45
N ILE A 163 -22.54 -5.79 12.54
CA ILE A 163 -22.93 -5.15 13.80
C ILE A 163 -23.22 -3.66 13.59
N SER A 164 -22.37 -2.97 12.82
CA SER A 164 -22.51 -1.53 12.57
C SER A 164 -23.48 -1.19 11.44
N ARG A 165 -24.02 -2.20 10.75
CA ARG A 165 -24.79 -2.03 9.51
C ARG A 165 -24.05 -1.16 8.48
N GLY A 166 -22.74 -1.39 8.33
CA GLY A 166 -21.87 -0.66 7.41
C GLY A 166 -21.50 0.77 7.83
N LYS A 167 -21.79 1.18 9.08
CA LYS A 167 -21.51 2.56 9.54
C LYS A 167 -20.08 2.76 10.01
N TRP A 168 -19.39 1.73 10.50
CA TRP A 168 -18.04 1.83 11.05
C TRP A 168 -16.97 1.58 10.00
N ILE A 169 -17.19 0.58 9.15
CA ILE A 169 -16.24 0.14 8.12
C ILE A 169 -16.96 -0.08 6.79
N GLY A 170 -16.23 0.12 5.71
CA GLY A 170 -16.72 -0.06 4.35
C GLY A 170 -16.61 -1.51 3.86
N GLY A 171 -17.39 -1.88 2.83
CA GLY A 171 -17.27 -3.20 2.18
C GLY A 171 -15.89 -3.47 1.57
N GLY A 172 -15.10 -2.43 1.30
CA GLY A 172 -13.71 -2.53 0.86
C GLY A 172 -12.78 -3.16 1.90
N ASP A 173 -13.00 -2.84 3.18
CA ASP A 173 -12.18 -3.31 4.29
C ASP A 173 -12.29 -4.83 4.49
N LEU A 174 -13.45 -5.43 4.15
CA LEU A 174 -13.63 -6.88 4.15
C LEU A 174 -12.66 -7.57 3.19
N ARG A 175 -12.54 -7.02 1.98
CA ARG A 175 -11.60 -7.54 0.97
C ARG A 175 -10.16 -7.32 1.36
N LEU A 176 -9.85 -6.18 1.98
CA LEU A 176 -8.51 -5.93 2.52
C LEU A 176 -8.19 -6.92 3.64
N GLY A 177 -9.12 -7.24 4.52
CA GLY A 177 -8.93 -8.25 5.57
C GLY A 177 -8.59 -9.62 4.99
N LEU A 178 -9.35 -10.07 3.96
CA LEU A 178 -9.08 -11.32 3.25
C LEU A 178 -7.71 -11.29 2.57
N MET A 179 -7.40 -10.22 1.83
CA MET A 179 -6.14 -10.00 1.13
C MET A 179 -4.95 -10.09 2.09
N CYS A 180 -4.99 -9.30 3.17
CA CYS A 180 -3.93 -9.25 4.15
C CYS A 180 -3.77 -10.61 4.87
N GLY A 181 -4.90 -11.28 5.17
CA GLY A 181 -4.91 -12.61 5.75
C GLY A 181 -4.19 -13.64 4.87
N PHE A 182 -4.38 -13.58 3.54
CA PHE A 182 -3.63 -14.41 2.61
C PHE A 182 -2.15 -14.03 2.49
N MET A 183 -1.84 -12.73 2.54
CA MET A 183 -0.45 -12.27 2.43
C MET A 183 0.43 -12.65 3.63
N VAL A 184 -0.15 -12.69 4.84
CA VAL A 184 0.63 -12.96 6.06
C VAL A 184 0.37 -14.32 6.68
N GLY A 185 -0.81 -14.93 6.45
CA GLY A 185 -1.21 -16.22 7.01
C GLY A 185 -1.45 -16.20 8.52
N TRP A 186 -1.73 -17.39 9.07
CA TRP A 186 -1.85 -17.66 10.51
C TRP A 186 -0.46 -17.96 11.12
N PRO A 187 -0.12 -17.53 12.36
CA PRO A 187 -0.91 -16.65 13.24
C PRO A 187 -0.67 -15.15 13.03
N LYS A 188 0.15 -14.77 12.03
CA LYS A 188 0.57 -13.39 11.76
C LYS A 188 -0.60 -12.42 11.54
N ILE A 189 -1.76 -12.92 11.08
CA ILE A 189 -2.97 -12.11 10.91
C ILE A 189 -3.42 -11.46 12.23
N LEU A 190 -3.26 -12.12 13.38
CA LEU A 190 -3.60 -11.55 14.67
C LEU A 190 -2.71 -10.35 15.01
N VAL A 191 -1.41 -10.49 14.81
CA VAL A 191 -0.44 -9.40 14.98
C VAL A 191 -0.80 -8.21 14.08
N LEU A 192 -1.16 -8.50 12.82
CA LEU A 192 -1.57 -7.50 11.85
C LEU A 192 -2.78 -6.70 12.35
N LEU A 193 -3.82 -7.37 12.82
CA LEU A 193 -5.02 -6.71 13.35
C LEU A 193 -4.67 -5.82 14.55
N VAL A 194 -3.88 -6.33 15.50
CA VAL A 194 -3.43 -5.56 16.67
C VAL A 194 -2.64 -4.31 16.24
N VAL A 195 -1.64 -4.46 15.37
CA VAL A 195 -0.84 -3.34 14.86
C VAL A 195 -1.69 -2.32 14.13
N THR A 196 -2.65 -2.79 13.31
CA THR A 196 -3.59 -1.91 12.59
C THR A 196 -4.40 -1.04 13.54
N TYR A 197 -5.01 -1.64 14.57
CA TYR A 197 -5.87 -0.89 15.49
C TYR A 197 -5.07 0.00 16.45
N ILE A 198 -3.92 -0.46 16.94
CA ILE A 198 -3.05 0.37 17.80
C ILE A 198 -2.55 1.58 17.01
N SER A 199 -1.99 1.39 15.82
CA SER A 199 -1.51 2.51 15.00
C SER A 199 -2.63 3.46 14.58
N GLY A 200 -3.79 2.92 14.21
CA GLY A 200 -4.99 3.71 13.90
C GLY A 200 -5.48 4.52 15.09
N ALA A 201 -5.52 3.93 16.29
CA ALA A 201 -5.91 4.62 17.52
C ALA A 201 -4.96 5.74 17.87
N ILE A 202 -3.64 5.49 17.86
CA ILE A 202 -2.60 6.51 18.16
C ILE A 202 -2.75 7.71 17.23
N ILE A 203 -2.85 7.47 15.91
CA ILE A 203 -2.96 8.55 14.92
C ILE A 203 -4.30 9.28 15.07
N SER A 204 -5.40 8.56 15.31
CA SER A 204 -6.72 9.18 15.52
C SER A 204 -6.74 10.08 16.74
N VAL A 205 -6.17 9.64 17.87
CA VAL A 205 -6.05 10.45 19.09
C VAL A 205 -5.18 11.70 18.83
N PHE A 206 -4.07 11.55 18.12
CA PHE A 206 -3.21 12.67 17.74
C PHE A 206 -3.93 13.70 16.86
N LEU A 207 -4.72 13.24 15.88
CA LEU A 207 -5.49 14.12 15.00
C LEU A 207 -6.61 14.86 15.75
N LEU A 208 -7.25 14.20 16.72
CA LEU A 208 -8.24 14.82 17.60
C LEU A 208 -7.59 15.86 18.54
N ALA A 209 -6.50 15.48 19.20
CA ALA A 209 -5.78 16.38 20.12
C ALA A 209 -5.25 17.63 19.40
N SER A 210 -4.76 17.45 18.15
CA SER A 210 -4.29 18.56 17.31
C SER A 210 -5.42 19.39 16.66
N LYS A 211 -6.69 19.08 16.95
CA LYS A 211 -7.90 19.72 16.37
C LYS A 211 -7.95 19.70 14.84
N LYS A 212 -7.17 18.83 14.20
CA LYS A 212 -7.17 18.65 12.73
C LYS A 212 -8.38 17.88 12.23
N LYS A 213 -8.97 17.04 13.10
CA LYS A 213 -10.21 16.31 12.85
C LYS A 213 -11.16 16.44 14.03
N LYS A 214 -12.46 16.30 13.75
CA LYS A 214 -13.50 16.22 14.76
C LYS A 214 -13.81 14.74 15.07
N TRP A 215 -14.46 14.48 16.21
CA TRP A 215 -14.83 13.11 16.63
C TRP A 215 -15.66 12.32 15.60
N LYS A 216 -16.41 13.04 14.74
CA LYS A 216 -17.27 12.42 13.71
C LYS A 216 -16.56 12.24 12.37
N ASP A 217 -15.32 12.72 12.21
CA ASP A 217 -14.61 12.62 10.95
C ASP A 217 -14.03 11.20 10.78
N SER A 218 -14.24 10.60 9.63
CA SER A 218 -13.67 9.28 9.32
C SER A 218 -12.16 9.35 9.09
N VAL A 219 -11.46 8.31 9.50
CA VAL A 219 -10.04 8.08 9.16
C VAL A 219 -9.99 6.81 8.31
N PRO A 220 -9.32 6.83 7.15
CA PRO A 220 -9.30 5.67 6.27
C PRO A 220 -8.54 4.51 6.92
N LEU A 221 -9.20 3.35 7.05
CA LEU A 221 -8.65 2.17 7.72
C LEU A 221 -7.60 1.47 6.86
N GLY A 222 -7.76 1.49 5.54
CA GLY A 222 -6.85 0.82 4.62
C GLY A 222 -5.41 1.31 4.70
N ILE A 223 -5.18 2.56 5.11
CA ILE A 223 -3.83 3.10 5.38
C ILE A 223 -3.14 2.26 6.47
N PHE A 224 -3.81 2.06 7.59
CA PHE A 224 -3.23 1.34 8.73
C PHE A 224 -3.06 -0.14 8.42
N LEU A 225 -4.05 -0.72 7.73
CA LEU A 225 -4.03 -2.12 7.35
C LEU A 225 -2.89 -2.45 6.39
N THR A 226 -2.65 -1.60 5.39
CA THR A 226 -1.56 -1.78 4.44
C THR A 226 -0.18 -1.57 5.06
N LEU A 227 -0.04 -0.57 5.95
CA LEU A 227 1.21 -0.36 6.70
C LEU A 227 1.48 -1.51 7.68
N ALA A 228 0.45 -1.95 8.43
CA ALA A 228 0.56 -3.09 9.33
C ALA A 228 0.96 -4.36 8.59
N THR A 229 0.43 -4.58 7.37
CA THR A 229 0.83 -5.72 6.53
C THR A 229 2.31 -5.68 6.21
N LEU A 230 2.87 -4.53 5.80
CA LEU A 230 4.30 -4.38 5.55
C LEU A 230 5.13 -4.62 6.82
N VAL A 231 4.70 -4.09 7.96
CA VAL A 231 5.37 -4.31 9.25
C VAL A 231 5.38 -5.80 9.61
N VAL A 232 4.25 -6.49 9.44
CA VAL A 232 4.14 -7.92 9.77
C VAL A 232 4.93 -8.81 8.79
N ILE A 233 4.99 -8.47 7.52
CA ILE A 233 5.88 -9.13 6.55
C ILE A 233 7.35 -9.00 7.00
N LEU A 234 7.73 -7.84 7.51
CA LEU A 234 9.10 -7.58 7.92
C LEU A 234 9.45 -8.14 9.30
N PHE A 235 8.56 -8.06 10.26
CA PHE A 235 8.87 -8.29 11.66
C PHE A 235 7.92 -9.27 12.36
N GLY A 236 6.94 -9.84 11.66
CA GLY A 236 5.87 -10.65 12.25
C GLY A 236 6.38 -11.84 13.06
N ASP A 237 7.39 -12.55 12.56
CA ASP A 237 7.99 -13.69 13.29
C ASP A 237 8.62 -13.23 14.61
N LYS A 238 9.43 -12.16 14.56
CA LYS A 238 10.05 -11.61 15.78
C LYS A 238 9.04 -11.13 16.82
N ILE A 239 7.91 -10.57 16.35
CA ILE A 239 6.83 -10.11 17.26
C ILE A 239 6.16 -11.31 17.91
N ILE A 240 5.89 -12.38 17.15
CA ILE A 240 5.30 -13.60 17.69
C ILE A 240 6.25 -14.26 18.69
N ASP A 241 7.51 -14.44 18.32
CA ASP A 241 8.53 -15.04 19.18
C ASP A 241 8.66 -14.28 20.51
N TRP A 242 8.63 -12.94 20.46
CA TRP A 242 8.68 -12.11 21.66
C TRP A 242 7.45 -12.27 22.57
N TYR A 243 6.28 -12.54 21.98
CA TYR A 243 5.04 -12.68 22.76
C TYR A 243 4.83 -14.10 23.29
N THR A 244 5.49 -15.11 22.70
CA THR A 244 5.36 -16.53 23.07
C THR A 244 6.47 -17.01 24.02
N LEU A 245 7.44 -16.12 24.34
CA LEU A 245 8.43 -16.32 25.39
C LEU A 245 7.84 -16.02 26.77
#